data_49ac9cbd6ae60ab9a91b4a59ded5c552
#
_entry.id   49ac9cbd6ae60ab9a91b4a59ded5c552
#
_cell.length_a   1.000
_cell.length_b   1.000
_cell.length_c   1.000
_cell.angle_alpha   90.00
_cell.angle_beta   90.00
_cell.angle_gamma   90.00
#
_symmetry.space_group_name_H-M   'P 1'
#
loop_
_entity.id
_entity.type
_entity.pdbx_description
1 polymer ?
#
loop_
_entity_poly.entity_id
_entity_poly.type
_entity_poly.pdbx_seq_one_letter_code
_entity_poly.pdbx_strand_id
1 'polypeptide(L)'
;MKNLNVNKNSVISRLINNYLLSHKFTIFFALIMMIISAGATGLHAWLVQPALDEVLIKGNKEMLLLIPIAIIIVTLCKGLATYAHSFQMSKVAHSVIAKLQTQMFEKLMYLNLNYFNDSKSGNLISRLINDTYYLRLAIVKSVTAVIKDILVIVFLLGNMFYQSWSLTLFAFFAFPLAIWPIKKIGKSIRKITYEIQNEIAKFSNVLAESIKGIRQVKAYNREEYEKKRAFATINFIKKFFIRSAFVSNRLSPLMEFIGSLAVAVSIYAGGVFVLNESMSTGQFMSFLVSLLLAYQPVKALGNLNISVQEGLAGAERIFSLLDTSLEKLEKHENSKNIKLKGNIKFSDVNFSYTGQKVLNNINLSIECGKKAAFVGLSGSGKSTLINLLLRFYDNYSGEISIDQKDIKSLSLFDLRENISLITQETLLFNESILDNIRYGNMSCSDKKIEEIAEISGVSKFANELPGKLNTIVGESGIKLSGGQRQRIAIARALIKNAPILIMDEATSSLDNLIEKEIQLALDELMKDKTTIIIAHRLSTIQNADVIFTLEKGSIESKGTHEFLLKNSAVYKKLQLQEDANAH
;
A
#
# COMPACT_ATOMS: atom_id res chain seq x y z
N MET A 1 12.54 -12.08 9.00
CA MET A 1 12.41 -10.59 9.11
C MET A 1 13.33 -10.12 10.22
N LYS A 2 14.52 -9.59 9.86
CA LYS A 2 15.39 -8.92 10.83
C LYS A 2 14.66 -7.69 11.35
N ASN A 3 14.42 -7.61 12.67
CA ASN A 3 13.99 -6.40 13.37
C ASN A 3 15.06 -5.32 13.14
N LEU A 4 14.87 -4.51 12.10
CA LEU A 4 15.54 -3.22 12.00
C LEU A 4 14.89 -2.35 13.08
N ASN A 5 15.55 -2.22 14.23
CA ASN A 5 15.28 -1.16 15.19
C ASN A 5 15.61 0.18 14.50
N VAL A 6 14.68 0.63 13.65
CA VAL A 6 14.76 1.98 13.07
C VAL A 6 14.56 2.94 14.23
N ASN A 7 15.61 3.72 14.53
CA ASN A 7 15.57 4.69 15.61
C ASN A 7 14.41 5.67 15.31
N LYS A 8 13.40 5.71 16.18
CA LYS A 8 12.19 6.56 16.00
C LYS A 8 12.54 8.02 15.70
N ASN A 9 13.63 8.50 16.24
CA ASN A 9 14.14 9.83 15.98
C ASN A 9 14.58 10.01 14.52
N SER A 10 15.08 8.97 13.85
CA SER A 10 15.46 9.03 12.44
C SER A 10 14.24 9.10 11.52
N VAL A 11 13.13 8.42 11.88
CA VAL A 11 11.86 8.46 11.12
C VAL A 11 11.24 9.86 11.19
N ILE A 12 11.17 10.45 12.38
CA ILE A 12 10.65 11.80 12.58
C ILE A 12 11.51 12.83 11.85
N SER A 13 12.84 12.75 11.99
CA SER A 13 13.76 13.64 11.31
C SER A 13 13.62 13.57 9.79
N ARG A 14 13.50 12.36 9.23
CA ARG A 14 13.29 12.15 7.80
C ARG A 14 11.96 12.74 7.32
N LEU A 15 10.89 12.56 8.10
CA LEU A 15 9.58 13.09 7.79
C LEU A 15 9.58 14.63 7.77
N ILE A 16 10.25 15.24 8.76
CA ILE A 16 10.39 16.69 8.85
C ILE A 16 11.24 17.21 7.69
N ASN A 17 12.46 16.71 7.53
CA ASN A 17 13.45 17.26 6.61
C ASN A 17 13.07 17.07 5.13
N ASN A 18 12.57 15.88 4.76
CA ASN A 18 12.35 15.54 3.35
C ASN A 18 10.93 15.87 2.85
N TYR A 19 9.97 16.04 3.79
CA TYR A 19 8.57 16.22 3.40
C TYR A 19 7.95 17.49 3.99
N LEU A 20 8.07 17.75 5.30
CA LEU A 20 7.42 18.91 5.93
C LEU A 20 8.14 20.23 5.61
N LEU A 21 9.46 20.26 5.60
CA LEU A 21 10.22 21.47 5.31
C LEU A 21 10.01 22.01 3.89
N SER A 22 9.59 21.18 2.93
CA SER A 22 9.17 21.67 1.61
C SER A 22 7.94 22.60 1.66
N HIS A 23 7.16 22.53 2.75
CA HIS A 23 5.97 23.34 2.98
C HIS A 23 6.16 24.39 4.09
N LYS A 24 7.41 24.81 4.36
CA LYS A 24 7.76 25.71 5.49
C LYS A 24 6.94 27.00 5.55
N PHE A 25 6.67 27.64 4.42
CA PHE A 25 5.86 28.87 4.39
C PHE A 25 4.40 28.63 4.78
N THR A 26 3.80 27.54 4.30
CA THR A 26 2.42 27.16 4.65
C THR A 26 2.32 26.80 6.13
N ILE A 27 3.31 26.07 6.66
CA ILE A 27 3.39 25.73 8.10
C ILE A 27 3.59 26.98 8.93
N PHE A 28 4.47 27.89 8.51
CA PHE A 28 4.69 29.17 9.22
C PHE A 28 3.43 30.03 9.27
N PHE A 29 2.71 30.15 8.15
CA PHE A 29 1.41 30.84 8.14
C PHE A 29 0.41 30.16 9.08
N ALA A 30 0.33 28.85 9.07
CA ALA A 30 -0.53 28.10 9.98
C ALA A 30 -0.16 28.35 11.45
N LEU A 31 1.14 28.44 11.79
CA LEU A 31 1.61 28.77 13.14
C LEU A 31 1.16 30.16 13.58
N ILE A 32 1.27 31.16 12.72
CA ILE A 32 0.76 32.53 13.02
C ILE A 32 -0.74 32.46 13.32
N MET A 33 -1.52 31.75 12.49
CA MET A 33 -2.95 31.62 12.71
C MET A 33 -3.29 30.85 13.99
N MET A 34 -2.45 29.87 14.39
CA MET A 34 -2.59 29.18 15.68
C MET A 34 -2.33 30.12 16.86
N ILE A 35 -1.33 30.97 16.77
CA ILE A 35 -1.04 32.00 17.80
C ILE A 35 -2.23 32.95 17.92
N ILE A 36 -2.75 33.47 16.80
CA ILE A 36 -3.93 34.37 16.79
C ILE A 36 -5.16 33.68 17.41
N SER A 37 -5.43 32.42 17.02
CA SER A 37 -6.56 31.67 17.57
C SER A 37 -6.41 31.38 19.07
N ALA A 38 -5.20 31.10 19.54
CA ALA A 38 -4.89 30.85 20.94
C ALA A 38 -4.99 32.18 21.77
N GLY A 39 -4.40 33.27 21.26
CA GLY A 39 -4.49 34.58 21.86
C GLY A 39 -5.92 35.10 21.95
N ALA A 40 -6.71 34.92 20.87
CA ALA A 40 -8.15 35.24 20.88
C ALA A 40 -8.92 34.43 21.93
N THR A 41 -8.52 33.19 22.22
CA THR A 41 -9.14 32.38 23.29
C THR A 41 -8.80 32.92 24.67
N GLY A 42 -7.55 33.36 24.91
CA GLY A 42 -7.14 34.01 26.15
C GLY A 42 -7.83 35.37 26.33
N LEU A 43 -7.90 36.17 25.24
CA LEU A 43 -8.58 37.49 25.25
C LEU A 43 -10.09 37.35 25.52
N HIS A 44 -10.72 36.30 24.96
CA HIS A 44 -12.14 36.01 25.25
C HIS A 44 -12.37 35.73 26.74
N ALA A 45 -11.49 35.00 27.39
CA ALA A 45 -11.55 34.76 28.83
C ALA A 45 -11.28 36.04 29.65
N TRP A 46 -10.36 36.89 29.19
CA TRP A 46 -10.06 38.19 29.83
C TRP A 46 -11.21 39.18 29.74
N LEU A 47 -11.94 39.26 28.60
CA LEU A 47 -13.08 40.16 28.39
C LEU A 47 -14.22 39.92 29.38
N VAL A 48 -14.28 38.79 30.05
CA VAL A 48 -15.27 38.54 31.12
C VAL A 48 -15.08 39.49 32.29
N GLN A 49 -13.84 39.87 32.63
CA GLN A 49 -13.57 40.82 33.72
C GLN A 49 -14.19 42.18 33.46
N PRO A 50 -13.85 42.94 32.37
CA PRO A 50 -14.44 44.23 32.13
C PRO A 50 -15.96 44.17 31.87
N ALA A 51 -16.48 43.05 31.36
CA ALA A 51 -17.92 42.86 31.20
C ALA A 51 -18.66 42.87 32.55
N LEU A 52 -18.08 42.31 33.59
CA LEU A 52 -18.67 42.32 34.91
C LEU A 52 -18.35 43.58 35.68
N ASP A 53 -17.08 43.95 35.77
CA ASP A 53 -16.66 45.09 36.62
C ASP A 53 -17.11 46.44 36.06
N GLU A 54 -16.96 46.73 34.75
CA GLU A 54 -17.25 48.01 34.16
C GLU A 54 -18.75 48.17 33.79
N VAL A 55 -19.37 47.11 33.22
CA VAL A 55 -20.74 47.18 32.73
C VAL A 55 -21.74 46.92 33.87
N LEU A 56 -21.61 45.80 34.58
CA LEU A 56 -22.63 45.34 35.53
C LEU A 56 -22.45 45.99 36.90
N ILE A 57 -21.22 46.19 37.39
CA ILE A 57 -20.97 46.73 38.74
C ILE A 57 -20.91 48.26 38.68
N LYS A 58 -20.11 48.87 37.76
CA LYS A 58 -19.95 50.33 37.66
C LYS A 58 -21.03 51.03 36.83
N GLY A 59 -21.82 50.28 36.05
CA GLY A 59 -22.89 50.86 35.20
C GLY A 59 -22.40 51.69 34.03
N ASN A 60 -21.19 51.48 33.53
CA ASN A 60 -20.59 52.24 32.44
C ASN A 60 -21.31 51.98 31.11
N LYS A 61 -22.07 52.96 30.62
CA LYS A 61 -22.88 52.84 29.39
C LYS A 61 -22.05 52.74 28.11
N GLU A 62 -20.85 53.32 28.07
CA GLU A 62 -19.96 53.23 26.90
C GLU A 62 -19.44 51.79 26.75
N MET A 63 -19.05 51.16 27.85
CA MET A 63 -18.58 49.79 27.86
C MET A 63 -19.68 48.75 27.57
N LEU A 64 -20.95 49.12 27.84
CA LEU A 64 -22.12 48.29 27.50
C LEU A 64 -22.21 47.98 25.99
N LEU A 65 -21.77 48.91 25.12
CA LEU A 65 -21.75 48.73 23.68
C LEU A 65 -20.40 48.13 23.19
N LEU A 66 -19.30 48.62 23.76
CA LEU A 66 -17.95 48.22 23.29
C LEU A 66 -17.62 46.78 23.57
N ILE A 67 -17.98 46.24 24.74
CA ILE A 67 -17.60 44.88 25.12
C ILE A 67 -18.31 43.80 24.28
N PRO A 68 -19.62 43.85 24.03
CA PRO A 68 -20.27 42.91 23.12
C PRO A 68 -19.69 42.95 21.70
N ILE A 69 -19.38 44.14 21.17
CA ILE A 69 -18.74 44.29 19.87
C ILE A 69 -17.34 43.64 19.88
N ALA A 70 -16.54 43.90 20.92
CA ALA A 70 -15.21 43.28 21.08
C ALA A 70 -15.31 41.74 21.14
N ILE A 71 -16.28 41.19 21.87
CA ILE A 71 -16.51 39.73 21.93
C ILE A 71 -16.82 39.16 20.54
N ILE A 72 -17.67 39.83 19.76
CA ILE A 72 -18.01 39.41 18.39
C ILE A 72 -16.76 39.42 17.50
N ILE A 73 -15.98 40.52 17.53
CA ILE A 73 -14.74 40.64 16.73
C ILE A 73 -13.73 39.58 17.11
N VAL A 74 -13.48 39.38 18.41
CA VAL A 74 -12.54 38.35 18.90
C VAL A 74 -12.98 36.94 18.49
N THR A 75 -14.29 36.67 18.59
CA THR A 75 -14.85 35.38 18.19
C THR A 75 -14.72 35.14 16.68
N LEU A 76 -14.99 36.17 15.87
CA LEU A 76 -14.83 36.14 14.43
C LEU A 76 -13.35 35.90 14.04
N CYS A 77 -12.44 36.68 14.63
CA CYS A 77 -10.99 36.48 14.43
C CYS A 77 -10.53 35.08 14.81
N LYS A 78 -10.99 34.56 15.96
CA LYS A 78 -10.72 33.19 16.40
C LYS A 78 -11.24 32.16 15.38
N GLY A 79 -12.47 32.34 14.90
CA GLY A 79 -13.10 31.47 13.91
C GLY A 79 -12.32 31.42 12.59
N LEU A 80 -12.00 32.57 12.04
CA LEU A 80 -11.22 32.72 10.80
C LEU A 80 -9.81 32.14 10.95
N ALA A 81 -9.11 32.44 12.05
CA ALA A 81 -7.78 31.89 12.33
C ALA A 81 -7.82 30.37 12.50
N THR A 82 -8.84 29.83 13.16
CA THR A 82 -9.03 28.39 13.33
C THR A 82 -9.28 27.70 11.99
N TYR A 83 -10.13 28.26 11.15
CA TYR A 83 -10.35 27.76 9.80
C TYR A 83 -9.07 27.78 8.97
N ALA A 84 -8.36 28.92 8.96
CA ALA A 84 -7.16 29.10 8.17
C ALA A 84 -6.06 28.09 8.53
N HIS A 85 -5.70 27.95 9.83
CA HIS A 85 -4.66 27.00 10.23
C HIS A 85 -5.08 25.55 9.97
N SER A 86 -6.35 25.19 10.20
CA SER A 86 -6.83 23.81 9.99
C SER A 86 -6.81 23.44 8.51
N PHE A 87 -7.24 24.35 7.65
CA PHE A 87 -7.19 24.15 6.19
C PHE A 87 -5.75 24.00 5.69
N GLN A 88 -4.85 24.91 6.11
CA GLN A 88 -3.45 24.86 5.67
C GLN A 88 -2.74 23.59 6.14
N MET A 89 -2.95 23.17 7.37
CA MET A 89 -2.36 21.92 7.88
C MET A 89 -2.93 20.69 7.18
N SER A 90 -4.21 20.67 6.86
CA SER A 90 -4.82 19.62 6.04
C SER A 90 -4.21 19.59 4.63
N LYS A 91 -4.01 20.75 4.00
CA LYS A 91 -3.36 20.86 2.69
C LYS A 91 -1.93 20.29 2.71
N VAL A 92 -1.12 20.67 3.71
CA VAL A 92 0.24 20.14 3.88
C VAL A 92 0.21 18.63 4.05
N ALA A 93 -0.64 18.10 4.95
CA ALA A 93 -0.72 16.68 5.19
C ALA A 93 -1.10 15.89 3.93
N HIS A 94 -2.11 16.35 3.18
CA HIS A 94 -2.51 15.70 1.93
C HIS A 94 -1.41 15.75 0.86
N SER A 95 -0.68 16.88 0.74
CA SER A 95 0.44 16.99 -0.20
C SER A 95 1.59 16.03 0.15
N VAL A 96 1.92 15.91 1.44
CA VAL A 96 2.93 14.93 1.92
C VAL A 96 2.51 13.50 1.62
N ILE A 97 1.24 13.16 1.89
CA ILE A 97 0.73 11.82 1.62
C ILE A 97 0.72 11.51 0.13
N ALA A 98 0.26 12.41 -0.71
CA ALA A 98 0.28 12.22 -2.17
C ALA A 98 1.71 11.95 -2.67
N LYS A 99 2.70 12.74 -2.22
CA LYS A 99 4.11 12.52 -2.56
C LYS A 99 4.61 11.14 -2.11
N LEU A 100 4.27 10.73 -0.87
CA LEU A 100 4.66 9.41 -0.36
C LEU A 100 4.01 8.27 -1.16
N GLN A 101 2.71 8.38 -1.48
CA GLN A 101 1.99 7.37 -2.28
C GLN A 101 2.58 7.24 -3.69
N THR A 102 2.89 8.37 -4.34
CA THR A 102 3.57 8.36 -5.65
C THR A 102 4.92 7.66 -5.57
N GLN A 103 5.77 8.05 -4.61
CA GLN A 103 7.09 7.42 -4.42
C GLN A 103 7.00 5.93 -4.08
N MET A 104 6.02 5.53 -3.26
CA MET A 104 5.80 4.11 -2.95
C MET A 104 5.33 3.33 -4.17
N PHE A 105 4.43 3.89 -4.97
CA PHE A 105 3.96 3.24 -6.19
C PHE A 105 5.07 3.10 -7.23
N GLU A 106 5.83 4.18 -7.49
CA GLU A 106 7.02 4.13 -8.33
C GLU A 106 8.00 3.07 -7.85
N LYS A 107 8.27 3.05 -6.52
CA LYS A 107 9.15 2.07 -5.92
C LYS A 107 8.68 0.64 -6.16
N LEU A 108 7.37 0.37 -5.98
CA LEU A 108 6.78 -0.95 -6.19
C LEU A 108 6.97 -1.42 -7.64
N MET A 109 6.82 -0.54 -8.63
CA MET A 109 6.97 -0.91 -10.05
C MET A 109 8.39 -1.37 -10.40
N TYR A 110 9.39 -0.98 -9.60
CA TYR A 110 10.80 -1.26 -9.83
C TYR A 110 11.43 -2.22 -8.80
N LEU A 111 10.62 -2.87 -7.95
CA LEU A 111 11.11 -3.93 -7.06
C LEU A 111 11.24 -5.26 -7.81
N ASN A 112 12.22 -6.07 -7.37
CA ASN A 112 12.42 -7.41 -7.91
C ASN A 112 11.25 -8.35 -7.58
N LEU A 113 11.06 -9.38 -8.39
CA LEU A 113 9.96 -10.34 -8.26
C LEU A 113 9.97 -11.09 -6.91
N ASN A 114 11.15 -11.32 -6.32
CA ASN A 114 11.28 -11.95 -5.00
C ASN A 114 10.50 -11.22 -3.92
N TYR A 115 10.52 -9.89 -3.94
CA TYR A 115 9.80 -9.09 -2.96
C TYR A 115 8.28 -9.33 -3.01
N PHE A 116 7.73 -9.53 -4.20
CA PHE A 116 6.30 -9.81 -4.38
C PHE A 116 5.94 -11.24 -3.99
N ASN A 117 6.83 -12.21 -4.23
CA ASN A 117 6.62 -13.60 -3.82
C ASN A 117 6.63 -13.76 -2.29
N ASP A 118 7.50 -12.99 -1.60
CA ASP A 118 7.60 -13.00 -0.14
C ASP A 118 6.52 -12.13 0.54
N SER A 119 5.93 -11.18 -0.19
CA SER A 119 4.98 -10.20 0.33
C SER A 119 3.56 -10.50 -0.14
N LYS A 120 2.63 -10.63 0.80
CA LYS A 120 1.20 -10.72 0.44
C LYS A 120 0.74 -9.39 -0.17
N SER A 121 0.09 -9.42 -1.32
CA SER A 121 -0.43 -8.23 -2.03
C SER A 121 -1.31 -7.34 -1.14
N GLY A 122 -2.15 -7.95 -0.29
CA GLY A 122 -2.96 -7.22 0.68
C GLY A 122 -2.15 -6.36 1.68
N ASN A 123 -0.95 -6.80 2.06
CA ASN A 123 -0.07 -6.02 2.93
C ASN A 123 0.49 -4.79 2.20
N LEU A 124 0.81 -4.91 0.92
CA LEU A 124 1.30 -3.80 0.10
C LEU A 124 0.21 -2.75 -0.11
N ILE A 125 -1.00 -3.18 -0.45
CA ILE A 125 -2.17 -2.31 -0.58
C ILE A 125 -2.45 -1.59 0.75
N SER A 126 -2.40 -2.33 1.89
CA SER A 126 -2.60 -1.74 3.22
C SER A 126 -1.55 -0.68 3.56
N ARG A 127 -0.28 -0.84 3.14
CA ARG A 127 0.75 0.19 3.33
C ARG A 127 0.45 1.47 2.54
N LEU A 128 -0.03 1.35 1.29
CA LEU A 128 -0.36 2.51 0.47
C LEU A 128 -1.61 3.26 0.95
N ILE A 129 -2.57 2.57 1.53
CA ILE A 129 -3.87 3.15 1.91
C ILE A 129 -3.93 3.41 3.42
N ASN A 130 -3.78 2.38 4.25
CA ASN A 130 -4.01 2.49 5.69
C ASN A 130 -2.86 3.18 6.43
N ASP A 131 -1.60 2.81 6.14
CA ASP A 131 -0.45 3.42 6.82
C ASP A 131 -0.32 4.90 6.48
N THR A 132 -0.59 5.28 5.24
CA THR A 132 -0.63 6.69 4.82
C THR A 132 -1.79 7.45 5.48
N TYR A 133 -2.96 6.83 5.66
CA TYR A 133 -4.07 7.41 6.38
C TYR A 133 -3.72 7.71 7.85
N TYR A 134 -3.14 6.74 8.59
CA TYR A 134 -2.71 6.96 9.97
C TYR A 134 -1.61 8.01 10.07
N LEU A 135 -0.66 8.02 9.13
CA LEU A 135 0.38 9.05 9.07
C LEU A 135 -0.23 10.44 8.84
N ARG A 136 -1.21 10.59 7.95
CA ARG A 136 -1.94 11.85 7.75
C ARG A 136 -2.60 12.34 9.03
N LEU A 137 -3.32 11.45 9.73
CA LEU A 137 -3.96 11.81 11.00
C LEU A 137 -2.93 12.26 12.04
N ALA A 138 -1.78 11.56 12.10
CA ALA A 138 -0.70 11.94 13.01
C ALA A 138 -0.12 13.32 12.66
N ILE A 139 0.15 13.62 11.39
CA ILE A 139 0.67 14.93 10.96
C ILE A 139 -0.30 16.04 11.35
N VAL A 140 -1.58 15.93 10.98
CA VAL A 140 -2.59 16.96 11.28
C VAL A 140 -2.75 17.12 12.79
N LYS A 141 -3.00 16.03 13.52
CA LYS A 141 -3.26 16.09 14.96
C LYS A 141 -2.04 16.53 15.76
N SER A 142 -0.83 16.06 15.40
CA SER A 142 0.37 16.40 16.17
C SER A 142 0.72 17.88 16.06
N VAL A 143 0.72 18.42 14.85
CA VAL A 143 1.09 19.84 14.66
C VAL A 143 0.01 20.76 15.23
N THR A 144 -1.28 20.49 14.93
CA THR A 144 -2.36 21.38 15.39
C THR A 144 -2.60 21.27 16.88
N ALA A 145 -2.69 20.05 17.44
CA ALA A 145 -3.01 19.88 18.85
C ALA A 145 -1.80 20.21 19.76
N VAL A 146 -0.56 19.81 19.40
CA VAL A 146 0.60 20.14 20.24
C VAL A 146 0.81 21.65 20.28
N ILE A 147 0.89 22.30 19.13
CA ILE A 147 1.28 23.71 19.08
C ILE A 147 0.10 24.60 19.52
N LYS A 148 -1.08 24.43 18.91
CA LYS A 148 -2.24 25.25 19.23
C LYS A 148 -2.68 25.06 20.68
N ASP A 149 -2.83 23.79 21.14
CA ASP A 149 -3.39 23.54 22.47
C ASP A 149 -2.40 23.94 23.59
N ILE A 150 -1.07 23.78 23.35
CA ILE A 150 -0.06 24.33 24.27
C ILE A 150 -0.14 25.87 24.29
N LEU A 151 -0.26 26.53 23.14
CA LEU A 151 -0.42 28.00 23.09
C LEU A 151 -1.69 28.46 23.81
N VAL A 152 -2.82 27.76 23.61
CA VAL A 152 -4.07 28.07 24.33
C VAL A 152 -3.87 27.94 25.84
N ILE A 153 -3.22 26.86 26.29
CA ILE A 153 -2.91 26.67 27.72
C ILE A 153 -2.03 27.81 28.24
N VAL A 154 -0.98 28.20 27.47
CA VAL A 154 -0.09 29.30 27.87
C VAL A 154 -0.84 30.61 28.01
N PHE A 155 -1.69 30.98 27.04
CA PHE A 155 -2.50 32.24 27.11
C PHE A 155 -3.52 32.19 28.26
N LEU A 156 -4.18 31.06 28.50
CA LEU A 156 -5.14 30.91 29.59
C LEU A 156 -4.46 30.93 30.96
N LEU A 157 -3.31 30.23 31.11
CA LEU A 157 -2.52 30.34 32.33
C LEU A 157 -2.00 31.75 32.55
N GLY A 158 -1.52 32.44 31.49
CA GLY A 158 -1.11 33.82 31.57
C GLY A 158 -2.25 34.75 32.08
N ASN A 159 -3.48 34.55 31.57
CA ASN A 159 -4.65 35.27 32.09
C ASN A 159 -4.95 34.91 33.55
N MET A 160 -4.88 33.62 33.92
CA MET A 160 -5.09 33.19 35.31
C MET A 160 -4.07 33.81 36.27
N PHE A 161 -2.78 33.83 35.90
CA PHE A 161 -1.70 34.45 36.70
C PHE A 161 -1.90 35.99 36.80
N TYR A 162 -2.36 36.63 35.71
CA TYR A 162 -2.68 38.06 35.70
C TYR A 162 -3.83 38.39 36.63
N GLN A 163 -4.86 37.55 36.69
CA GLN A 163 -6.02 37.76 37.57
C GLN A 163 -5.70 37.51 39.04
N SER A 164 -5.01 36.38 39.35
CA SER A 164 -4.58 36.05 40.69
C SER A 164 -3.51 34.94 40.67
N TRP A 165 -2.28 35.28 41.05
CA TRP A 165 -1.19 34.34 41.12
C TRP A 165 -1.42 33.28 42.19
N SER A 166 -2.00 33.66 43.36
CA SER A 166 -2.29 32.78 44.48
C SER A 166 -3.30 31.68 44.10
N LEU A 167 -4.44 32.07 43.49
CA LEU A 167 -5.44 31.11 43.01
C LEU A 167 -4.91 30.20 41.94
N THR A 168 -4.04 30.72 41.05
CA THR A 168 -3.42 29.91 39.98
C THR A 168 -2.54 28.84 40.55
N LEU A 169 -1.76 29.08 41.61
CA LEU A 169 -0.98 28.09 42.30
C LEU A 169 -1.85 26.99 42.93
N PHE A 170 -2.98 27.35 43.55
CA PHE A 170 -3.92 26.35 44.08
C PHE A 170 -4.52 25.50 42.96
N ALA A 171 -4.96 26.10 41.86
CA ALA A 171 -5.49 25.36 40.72
C ALA A 171 -4.43 24.43 40.08
N PHE A 172 -3.15 24.82 40.11
CA PHE A 172 -2.06 24.00 39.56
C PHE A 172 -1.90 22.65 40.24
N PHE A 173 -2.26 22.53 41.51
CA PHE A 173 -2.27 21.25 42.23
C PHE A 173 -3.30 20.25 41.68
N ALA A 174 -4.35 20.70 41.00
CA ALA A 174 -5.32 19.82 40.35
C ALA A 174 -4.80 19.16 39.06
N PHE A 175 -3.83 19.74 38.37
CA PHE A 175 -3.28 19.21 37.11
C PHE A 175 -2.58 17.84 37.27
N PRO A 176 -1.70 17.61 38.25
CA PRO A 176 -1.10 16.28 38.49
C PRO A 176 -2.14 15.19 38.76
N LEU A 177 -3.23 15.51 39.44
CA LEU A 177 -4.35 14.60 39.70
C LEU A 177 -5.03 14.14 38.40
N ALA A 178 -5.09 14.99 37.36
CA ALA A 178 -5.66 14.66 36.06
C ALA A 178 -4.73 13.78 35.21
N ILE A 179 -3.41 13.93 35.31
CA ILE A 179 -2.43 13.20 34.51
C ILE A 179 -2.44 11.70 34.78
N TRP A 180 -2.59 11.30 36.05
CA TRP A 180 -2.53 9.88 36.47
C TRP A 180 -3.64 9.03 35.83
N PRO A 181 -4.95 9.41 35.86
CA PRO A 181 -6.01 8.66 35.18
C PRO A 181 -5.81 8.59 33.67
N ILE A 182 -5.39 9.71 33.04
CA ILE A 182 -5.13 9.75 31.60
C ILE A 182 -4.07 8.70 31.21
N LYS A 183 -2.95 8.63 31.93
CA LYS A 183 -1.89 7.64 31.68
C LYS A 183 -2.37 6.20 31.89
N LYS A 184 -3.10 5.93 33.00
CA LYS A 184 -3.56 4.59 33.35
C LYS A 184 -4.60 4.06 32.36
N ILE A 185 -5.60 4.89 32.03
CA ILE A 185 -6.66 4.55 31.06
C ILE A 185 -6.05 4.42 29.66
N GLY A 186 -5.16 5.32 29.25
CA GLY A 186 -4.48 5.27 27.96
C GLY A 186 -3.68 3.98 27.77
N LYS A 187 -2.96 3.51 28.80
CA LYS A 187 -2.24 2.22 28.75
C LYS A 187 -3.20 1.03 28.56
N SER A 188 -4.35 1.04 29.26
CA SER A 188 -5.37 0.00 29.13
C SER A 188 -6.02 -0.01 27.74
N ILE A 189 -6.38 1.16 27.23
CA ILE A 189 -6.96 1.30 25.88
C ILE A 189 -5.97 0.77 24.82
N ARG A 190 -4.68 1.11 24.91
CA ARG A 190 -3.66 0.63 23.97
C ARG A 190 -3.62 -0.90 23.91
N LYS A 191 -3.68 -1.59 25.06
CA LYS A 191 -3.71 -3.05 25.10
C LYS A 191 -4.96 -3.61 24.41
N ILE A 192 -6.14 -3.05 24.72
CA ILE A 192 -7.41 -3.48 24.14
C ILE A 192 -7.44 -3.22 22.62
N THR A 193 -6.91 -2.08 22.15
CA THR A 193 -6.83 -1.75 20.72
C THR A 193 -5.95 -2.76 19.97
N TYR A 194 -4.84 -3.19 20.56
CA TYR A 194 -4.00 -4.24 19.97
C TYR A 194 -4.77 -5.56 19.79
N GLU A 195 -5.55 -5.98 20.82
CA GLU A 195 -6.39 -7.18 20.72
C GLU A 195 -7.47 -7.03 19.63
N ILE A 196 -8.10 -5.86 19.53
CA ILE A 196 -9.09 -5.55 18.48
C ILE A 196 -8.45 -5.70 17.11
N GLN A 197 -7.25 -5.13 16.88
CA GLN A 197 -6.57 -5.22 15.59
C GLN A 197 -6.23 -6.67 15.21
N ASN A 198 -5.80 -7.49 16.17
CA ASN A 198 -5.53 -8.90 15.94
C ASN A 198 -6.81 -9.66 15.53
N GLU A 199 -7.93 -9.41 16.20
CA GLU A 199 -9.20 -10.07 15.85
C GLU A 199 -9.75 -9.57 14.50
N ILE A 200 -9.61 -8.28 14.18
CA ILE A 200 -9.95 -7.75 12.84
C ILE A 200 -9.11 -8.42 11.76
N ALA A 201 -7.82 -8.64 11.99
CA ALA A 201 -6.96 -9.34 11.03
C ALA A 201 -7.41 -10.79 10.81
N LYS A 202 -7.79 -11.51 11.88
CA LYS A 202 -8.36 -12.87 11.77
C LYS A 202 -9.67 -12.86 10.98
N PHE A 203 -10.57 -11.92 11.27
CA PHE A 203 -11.83 -11.77 10.53
C PHE A 203 -11.61 -11.47 9.05
N SER A 204 -10.68 -10.58 8.73
CA SER A 204 -10.32 -10.26 7.35
C SER A 204 -9.81 -11.49 6.59
N ASN A 205 -9.03 -12.37 7.25
CA ASN A 205 -8.57 -13.61 6.64
C ASN A 205 -9.75 -14.57 6.39
N VAL A 206 -10.64 -14.76 7.37
CA VAL A 206 -11.84 -15.60 7.22
C VAL A 206 -12.69 -15.08 6.06
N LEU A 207 -12.93 -13.77 5.98
CA LEU A 207 -13.71 -13.14 4.93
C LEU A 207 -13.07 -13.35 3.54
N ALA A 208 -11.75 -13.13 3.43
CA ALA A 208 -11.03 -13.31 2.18
C ALA A 208 -11.06 -14.79 1.70
N GLU A 209 -10.91 -15.75 2.62
CA GLU A 209 -11.01 -17.17 2.31
C GLU A 209 -12.43 -17.54 1.84
N SER A 210 -13.46 -17.11 2.57
CA SER A 210 -14.86 -17.43 2.23
C SER A 210 -15.29 -16.81 0.89
N ILE A 211 -14.86 -15.56 0.60
CA ILE A 211 -15.17 -14.90 -0.68
C ILE A 211 -14.43 -15.57 -1.84
N LYS A 212 -13.13 -15.86 -1.69
CA LYS A 212 -12.35 -16.55 -2.74
C LYS A 212 -12.88 -17.97 -2.97
N GLY A 213 -13.30 -18.65 -1.90
CA GLY A 213 -13.84 -20.00 -1.92
C GLY A 213 -15.35 -20.06 -2.09
N ILE A 214 -16.04 -18.98 -2.47
CA ILE A 214 -17.53 -18.93 -2.48
C ILE A 214 -18.15 -20.03 -3.34
N ARG A 215 -17.53 -20.39 -4.46
CA ARG A 215 -17.98 -21.48 -5.31
C ARG A 215 -17.97 -22.82 -4.57
N GLN A 216 -16.90 -23.11 -3.80
CA GLN A 216 -16.79 -24.30 -2.97
C GLN A 216 -17.81 -24.28 -1.82
N VAL A 217 -17.94 -23.13 -1.14
CA VAL A 217 -18.95 -22.97 -0.08
C VAL A 217 -20.35 -23.33 -0.60
N LYS A 218 -20.71 -22.82 -1.80
CA LYS A 218 -21.98 -23.11 -2.47
C LYS A 218 -22.09 -24.56 -2.90
N ALA A 219 -21.05 -25.10 -3.55
CA ALA A 219 -21.06 -26.47 -4.06
C ALA A 219 -21.21 -27.53 -2.95
N TYR A 220 -20.65 -27.25 -1.76
CA TYR A 220 -20.71 -28.17 -0.62
C TYR A 220 -21.82 -27.83 0.39
N ASN A 221 -22.67 -26.82 0.14
CA ASN A 221 -23.73 -26.35 1.06
C ASN A 221 -23.17 -26.05 2.47
N ARG A 222 -22.08 -25.29 2.54
CA ARG A 222 -21.38 -24.98 3.80
C ARG A 222 -21.55 -23.54 4.27
N GLU A 223 -22.58 -22.84 3.84
CA GLU A 223 -22.88 -21.45 4.22
C GLU A 223 -23.03 -21.30 5.73
N GLU A 224 -23.73 -22.22 6.38
CA GLU A 224 -23.93 -22.16 7.84
C GLU A 224 -22.63 -22.41 8.62
N TYR A 225 -21.70 -23.21 8.09
CA TYR A 225 -20.39 -23.42 8.68
C TYR A 225 -19.56 -22.13 8.62
N GLU A 226 -19.44 -21.50 7.44
CA GLU A 226 -18.70 -20.26 7.26
C GLU A 226 -19.33 -19.11 8.05
N LYS A 227 -20.66 -19.03 8.12
CA LYS A 227 -21.40 -18.07 8.95
C LYS A 227 -21.06 -18.22 10.44
N LYS A 228 -21.04 -19.46 10.99
CA LYS A 228 -20.65 -19.71 12.37
C LYS A 228 -19.20 -19.29 12.64
N ARG A 229 -18.29 -19.59 11.70
CA ARG A 229 -16.86 -19.21 11.77
C ARG A 229 -16.71 -17.68 11.80
N ALA A 230 -17.42 -16.96 10.91
CA ALA A 230 -17.40 -15.50 10.89
C ALA A 230 -18.03 -14.90 12.15
N PHE A 231 -19.18 -15.40 12.63
CA PHE A 231 -19.86 -14.92 13.83
C PHE A 231 -19.02 -15.09 15.09
N ALA A 232 -18.26 -16.17 15.22
CA ALA A 232 -17.37 -16.35 16.35
C ALA A 232 -16.36 -15.18 16.43
N THR A 233 -15.72 -14.85 15.31
CA THR A 233 -14.74 -13.75 15.24
C THR A 233 -15.39 -12.39 15.45
N ILE A 234 -16.56 -12.14 14.85
CA ILE A 234 -17.34 -10.90 15.03
C ILE A 234 -17.72 -10.70 16.50
N ASN A 235 -18.15 -11.76 17.19
CA ASN A 235 -18.50 -11.68 18.61
C ASN A 235 -17.28 -11.36 19.51
N PHE A 236 -16.08 -11.88 19.18
CA PHE A 236 -14.86 -11.48 19.87
C PHE A 236 -14.55 -10.00 19.64
N ILE A 237 -14.61 -9.54 18.39
CA ILE A 237 -14.41 -8.11 18.04
C ILE A 237 -15.41 -7.24 18.82
N LYS A 238 -16.69 -7.58 18.81
CA LYS A 238 -17.74 -6.90 19.58
C LYS A 238 -17.40 -6.81 21.06
N LYS A 239 -16.99 -7.94 21.68
CA LYS A 239 -16.62 -7.99 23.10
C LYS A 239 -15.47 -7.03 23.43
N PHE A 240 -14.44 -6.99 22.60
CA PHE A 240 -13.31 -6.10 22.78
C PHE A 240 -13.69 -4.62 22.54
N PHE A 241 -14.54 -4.32 21.56
CA PHE A 241 -15.04 -2.95 21.36
C PHE A 241 -15.87 -2.46 22.56
N ILE A 242 -16.78 -3.31 23.10
CA ILE A 242 -17.54 -2.98 24.29
C ILE A 242 -16.60 -2.72 25.49
N ARG A 243 -15.57 -3.56 25.66
CA ARG A 243 -14.56 -3.38 26.70
C ARG A 243 -13.77 -2.08 26.50
N SER A 244 -13.40 -1.75 25.26
CA SER A 244 -12.74 -0.50 24.92
C SER A 244 -13.62 0.71 25.25
N ALA A 245 -14.90 0.69 24.84
CA ALA A 245 -15.87 1.73 25.15
C ALA A 245 -16.07 1.89 26.68
N PHE A 246 -16.17 0.78 27.41
CA PHE A 246 -16.29 0.80 28.88
C PHE A 246 -15.09 1.44 29.58
N VAL A 247 -13.87 1.19 29.08
CA VAL A 247 -12.65 1.78 29.64
C VAL A 247 -12.50 3.25 29.23
N SER A 248 -12.75 3.57 27.94
CA SER A 248 -12.57 4.93 27.42
C SER A 248 -13.59 5.92 27.98
N ASN A 249 -14.86 5.48 28.10
CA ASN A 249 -15.94 6.35 28.58
C ASN A 249 -15.81 6.70 30.08
N ARG A 250 -14.96 6.01 30.84
CA ARG A 250 -14.64 6.39 32.22
C ARG A 250 -13.81 7.65 32.32
N LEU A 251 -13.06 7.99 31.25
CA LEU A 251 -12.16 9.14 31.28
C LEU A 251 -12.93 10.46 31.43
N SER A 252 -14.01 10.65 30.67
CA SER A 252 -14.77 11.92 30.68
C SER A 252 -15.38 12.23 32.05
N PRO A 253 -16.18 11.32 32.67
CA PRO A 253 -16.74 11.57 34.01
C PRO A 253 -15.67 11.80 35.06
N LEU A 254 -14.56 11.06 34.99
CA LEU A 254 -13.47 11.22 35.97
C LEU A 254 -12.79 12.58 35.83
N MET A 255 -12.56 13.02 34.59
CA MET A 255 -11.98 14.33 34.31
C MET A 255 -12.96 15.46 34.65
N GLU A 256 -14.26 15.27 34.45
CA GLU A 256 -15.31 16.22 34.87
C GLU A 256 -15.36 16.34 36.40
N PHE A 257 -15.25 15.22 37.12
CA PHE A 257 -15.19 15.24 38.59
C PHE A 257 -13.95 15.99 39.10
N ILE A 258 -12.76 15.71 38.54
CA ILE A 258 -11.52 16.42 38.90
C ILE A 258 -11.63 17.91 38.56
N GLY A 259 -12.19 18.24 37.39
CA GLY A 259 -12.45 19.62 36.98
C GLY A 259 -13.42 20.33 37.92
N SER A 260 -14.52 19.68 38.32
CA SER A 260 -15.49 20.22 39.26
C SER A 260 -14.90 20.44 40.66
N LEU A 261 -14.00 19.54 41.10
CA LEU A 261 -13.27 19.70 42.35
C LEU A 261 -12.35 20.94 42.28
N ALA A 262 -11.63 21.13 41.17
CA ALA A 262 -10.79 22.31 40.97
C ALA A 262 -11.62 23.61 40.97
N VAL A 263 -12.78 23.61 40.29
CA VAL A 263 -13.73 24.74 40.31
C VAL A 263 -14.27 24.99 41.72
N ALA A 264 -14.70 23.97 42.46
CA ALA A 264 -15.24 24.13 43.80
C ALA A 264 -14.20 24.71 44.77
N VAL A 265 -12.96 24.22 44.73
CA VAL A 265 -11.84 24.75 45.53
C VAL A 265 -11.56 26.22 45.12
N SER A 266 -11.57 26.52 43.80
CA SER A 266 -11.39 27.89 43.33
C SER A 266 -12.51 28.82 43.72
N ILE A 267 -13.77 28.36 43.75
CA ILE A 267 -14.91 29.14 44.25
C ILE A 267 -14.77 29.46 45.72
N TYR A 268 -14.39 28.47 46.55
CA TYR A 268 -14.18 28.69 47.97
C TYR A 268 -13.03 29.69 48.22
N ALA A 269 -11.83 29.41 47.69
CA ALA A 269 -10.67 30.25 47.90
C ALA A 269 -10.83 31.66 47.25
N GLY A 270 -11.33 31.71 46.02
CA GLY A 270 -11.60 32.97 45.33
C GLY A 270 -12.72 33.78 45.96
N GLY A 271 -13.75 33.11 46.46
CA GLY A 271 -14.83 33.77 47.23
C GLY A 271 -14.31 34.47 48.47
N VAL A 272 -13.36 33.85 49.20
CA VAL A 272 -12.70 34.48 50.36
C VAL A 272 -11.91 35.72 49.90
N PHE A 273 -11.21 35.70 48.75
CA PHE A 273 -10.48 36.84 48.23
C PHE A 273 -11.42 37.98 47.79
N VAL A 274 -12.56 37.65 47.19
CA VAL A 274 -13.58 38.66 46.81
C VAL A 274 -14.24 39.27 48.02
N LEU A 275 -14.62 38.50 49.04
CA LEU A 275 -15.21 38.97 50.29
C LEU A 275 -14.25 39.89 51.08
N ASN A 276 -12.94 39.62 50.99
CA ASN A 276 -11.90 40.45 51.63
C ASN A 276 -11.44 41.62 50.72
N GLU A 277 -12.17 41.94 49.64
CA GLU A 277 -11.89 43.01 48.68
C GLU A 277 -10.50 42.99 48.05
N SER A 278 -9.80 41.85 48.14
CA SER A 278 -8.47 41.66 47.53
C SER A 278 -8.51 41.28 46.06
N MET A 279 -9.72 40.99 45.52
CA MET A 279 -9.96 40.61 44.14
C MET A 279 -11.37 41.09 43.71
N SER A 280 -11.52 41.62 42.47
CA SER A 280 -12.83 41.97 41.94
C SER A 280 -13.65 40.75 41.53
N THR A 281 -14.97 40.88 41.48
CA THR A 281 -15.88 39.83 41.00
C THR A 281 -15.57 39.46 39.56
N GLY A 282 -15.26 40.45 38.72
CA GLY A 282 -14.90 40.24 37.33
C GLY A 282 -13.57 39.51 37.16
N GLN A 283 -12.56 39.84 37.96
CA GLN A 283 -11.29 39.10 38.00
C GLN A 283 -11.50 37.63 38.34
N PHE A 284 -12.29 37.37 39.39
CA PHE A 284 -12.59 35.99 39.80
C PHE A 284 -13.32 35.19 38.69
N MET A 285 -14.31 35.82 38.05
CA MET A 285 -15.04 35.16 36.95
C MET A 285 -14.17 34.93 35.71
N SER A 286 -13.32 35.89 35.34
CA SER A 286 -12.33 35.70 34.24
C SER A 286 -11.37 34.55 34.55
N PHE A 287 -10.92 34.40 35.80
CA PHE A 287 -10.12 33.28 36.26
C PHE A 287 -10.88 31.96 36.10
N LEU A 288 -12.13 31.84 36.57
CA LEU A 288 -12.94 30.64 36.45
C LEU A 288 -13.18 30.24 34.99
N VAL A 289 -13.49 31.22 34.12
CA VAL A 289 -13.67 30.95 32.68
C VAL A 289 -12.38 30.45 32.05
N SER A 290 -11.22 31.04 32.42
CA SER A 290 -9.92 30.53 31.95
C SER A 290 -9.65 29.11 32.37
N LEU A 291 -9.95 28.76 33.62
CA LEU A 291 -9.80 27.40 34.16
C LEU A 291 -10.68 26.41 33.41
N LEU A 292 -11.94 26.75 33.14
CA LEU A 292 -12.89 25.92 32.39
C LEU A 292 -12.45 25.73 30.93
N LEU A 293 -12.00 26.81 30.29
CA LEU A 293 -11.51 26.75 28.89
C LEU A 293 -10.23 25.92 28.76
N ALA A 294 -9.37 25.86 29.78
CA ALA A 294 -8.14 25.08 29.78
C ALA A 294 -8.39 23.55 29.81
N TYR A 295 -9.59 23.12 30.21
CA TYR A 295 -9.94 21.70 30.27
C TYR A 295 -9.82 20.97 28.91
N GLN A 296 -10.34 21.56 27.83
CA GLN A 296 -10.37 20.92 26.50
C GLN A 296 -8.96 20.71 25.90
N PRO A 297 -8.06 21.72 25.88
CA PRO A 297 -6.68 21.54 25.43
C PRO A 297 -5.91 20.47 26.24
N VAL A 298 -6.06 20.43 27.56
CA VAL A 298 -5.41 19.42 28.40
C VAL A 298 -5.88 18.01 28.05
N LYS A 299 -7.18 17.81 27.85
CA LYS A 299 -7.76 16.54 27.40
C LYS A 299 -7.27 16.16 26.01
N ALA A 300 -7.17 17.11 25.09
CA ALA A 300 -6.67 16.89 23.72
C ALA A 300 -5.22 16.39 23.72
N LEU A 301 -4.34 17.02 24.51
CA LEU A 301 -2.93 16.61 24.65
C LEU A 301 -2.80 15.18 25.22
N GLY A 302 -3.70 14.77 26.12
CA GLY A 302 -3.74 13.41 26.64
C GLY A 302 -4.00 12.33 25.57
N ASN A 303 -4.81 12.65 24.58
CA ASN A 303 -5.20 11.72 23.51
C ASN A 303 -4.22 11.67 22.33
N LEU A 304 -3.29 12.63 22.23
CA LEU A 304 -2.32 12.75 21.14
C LEU A 304 -1.41 11.55 20.97
N ASN A 305 -0.97 10.96 22.09
CA ASN A 305 0.05 9.91 22.09
C ASN A 305 -0.35 8.69 21.22
N ILE A 306 -1.63 8.35 21.16
CA ILE A 306 -2.13 7.19 20.40
C ILE A 306 -1.97 7.46 18.90
N SER A 307 -2.50 8.59 18.42
CA SER A 307 -2.43 8.96 16.99
C SER A 307 -1.00 9.13 16.49
N VAL A 308 -0.11 9.68 17.33
CA VAL A 308 1.32 9.83 17.01
C VAL A 308 1.99 8.46 16.88
N GLN A 309 1.74 7.52 17.80
CA GLN A 309 2.34 6.19 17.75
C GLN A 309 1.85 5.38 16.53
N GLU A 310 0.57 5.46 16.20
CA GLU A 310 0.01 4.82 15.00
C GLU A 310 0.62 5.41 13.72
N GLY A 311 0.74 6.72 13.65
CA GLY A 311 1.36 7.40 12.51
C GLY A 311 2.85 7.08 12.36
N LEU A 312 3.61 7.02 13.46
CA LEU A 312 5.02 6.64 13.44
C LEU A 312 5.22 5.19 12.99
N ALA A 313 4.39 4.26 13.50
CA ALA A 313 4.43 2.88 13.05
C ALA A 313 4.10 2.75 11.55
N GLY A 314 3.14 3.53 11.04
CA GLY A 314 2.86 3.64 9.61
C GLY A 314 4.05 4.18 8.83
N ALA A 315 4.68 5.27 9.31
CA ALA A 315 5.85 5.85 8.68
C ALA A 315 7.05 4.89 8.63
N GLU A 316 7.30 4.11 9.69
CA GLU A 316 8.35 3.08 9.71
C GLU A 316 8.12 2.04 8.59
N ARG A 317 6.88 1.57 8.40
CA ARG A 317 6.56 0.62 7.33
C ARG A 317 6.66 1.23 5.94
N ILE A 318 6.24 2.48 5.78
CA ILE A 318 6.38 3.24 4.52
C ILE A 318 7.87 3.40 4.17
N PHE A 319 8.69 3.88 5.11
CA PHE A 319 10.11 4.07 4.85
C PHE A 319 10.86 2.76 4.64
N SER A 320 10.48 1.68 5.33
CA SER A 320 11.06 0.36 5.07
C SER A 320 10.81 -0.12 3.63
N LEU A 321 9.64 0.20 3.04
CA LEU A 321 9.37 -0.06 1.64
C LEU A 321 10.22 0.82 0.72
N LEU A 322 10.31 2.13 1.01
CA LEU A 322 11.09 3.07 0.21
C LEU A 322 12.60 2.77 0.24
N ASP A 323 13.09 2.18 1.34
CA ASP A 323 14.51 1.83 1.51
C ASP A 323 14.86 0.44 0.97
N THR A 324 13.87 -0.34 0.52
CA THR A 324 14.13 -1.63 -0.13
C THR A 324 14.98 -1.42 -1.39
N SER A 325 15.97 -2.29 -1.61
CA SER A 325 16.80 -2.21 -2.82
C SER A 325 15.94 -2.40 -4.08
N LEU A 326 16.15 -1.55 -5.06
CA LEU A 326 15.54 -1.70 -6.38
C LEU A 326 16.17 -2.87 -7.13
N GLU A 327 15.43 -3.45 -8.07
CA GLU A 327 16.01 -4.17 -9.18
C GLU A 327 17.04 -3.26 -9.85
N LYS A 328 18.22 -3.77 -10.23
CA LYS A 328 19.26 -2.95 -10.86
C LYS A 328 18.79 -2.49 -12.25
N LEU A 329 17.89 -1.54 -12.26
CA LEU A 329 17.50 -0.84 -13.48
C LEU A 329 18.56 0.22 -13.76
N GLU A 330 19.40 -0.04 -14.74
CA GLU A 330 20.04 1.07 -15.44
C GLU A 330 18.90 1.86 -16.09
N LYS A 331 18.86 3.18 -15.83
CA LYS A 331 17.81 4.05 -16.34
C LYS A 331 17.65 3.88 -17.87
N HIS A 332 16.43 4.04 -18.37
CA HIS A 332 16.10 4.11 -19.79
C HIS A 332 17.07 4.99 -20.63
N GLU A 333 17.64 6.01 -20.00
CA GLU A 333 18.64 6.91 -20.61
C GLU A 333 19.94 6.21 -21.04
N ASN A 334 20.26 5.04 -20.47
CA ASN A 334 21.43 4.23 -20.81
C ASN A 334 21.09 3.03 -21.70
N SER A 335 19.83 2.86 -22.12
CA SER A 335 19.47 1.80 -23.04
C SER A 335 20.08 2.10 -24.41
N LYS A 336 20.84 1.13 -24.94
CA LYS A 336 21.49 1.25 -26.25
C LYS A 336 20.59 0.77 -27.41
N ASN A 337 19.31 0.48 -27.12
CA ASN A 337 18.36 -0.15 -28.06
C ASN A 337 18.99 -1.34 -28.79
N ILE A 338 19.64 -2.22 -28.05
CA ILE A 338 20.39 -3.35 -28.59
C ILE A 338 19.38 -4.35 -29.18
N LYS A 339 19.45 -4.58 -30.46
CA LYS A 339 18.74 -5.67 -31.13
C LYS A 339 19.55 -6.95 -31.00
N LEU A 340 18.97 -7.94 -30.32
CA LEU A 340 19.54 -9.27 -30.19
C LEU A 340 19.04 -10.15 -31.35
N LYS A 341 19.89 -11.11 -31.78
CA LYS A 341 19.51 -12.13 -32.78
C LYS A 341 18.83 -13.34 -32.12
N GLY A 342 19.21 -13.67 -30.89
CA GLY A 342 18.58 -14.71 -30.10
C GLY A 342 19.35 -16.02 -30.02
N ASN A 343 20.68 -16.03 -30.11
CA ASN A 343 21.50 -17.18 -29.80
C ASN A 343 21.69 -17.27 -28.27
N ILE A 344 21.07 -18.26 -27.63
CA ILE A 344 20.99 -18.37 -26.16
C ILE A 344 21.91 -19.47 -25.66
N LYS A 345 22.73 -19.19 -24.64
CA LYS A 345 23.64 -20.17 -24.03
C LYS A 345 23.58 -20.08 -22.51
N PHE A 346 23.49 -21.24 -21.86
CA PHE A 346 23.68 -21.43 -20.43
C PHE A 346 24.96 -22.23 -20.22
N SER A 347 25.85 -21.78 -19.34
CA SER A 347 27.14 -22.38 -19.02
C SER A 347 27.26 -22.57 -17.51
N ASP A 348 27.28 -23.81 -17.04
CA ASP A 348 27.43 -24.21 -15.62
C ASP A 348 26.49 -23.52 -14.67
N VAL A 349 25.22 -23.29 -15.09
CA VAL A 349 24.26 -22.51 -14.31
C VAL A 349 23.69 -23.32 -13.16
N ASN A 350 23.86 -22.79 -11.94
CA ASN A 350 23.27 -23.35 -10.72
C ASN A 350 22.39 -22.28 -10.05
N PHE A 351 21.25 -22.70 -9.52
CA PHE A 351 20.31 -21.78 -8.87
C PHE A 351 19.54 -22.40 -7.70
N SER A 352 19.30 -21.58 -6.68
CA SER A 352 18.47 -21.91 -5.50
C SER A 352 17.55 -20.73 -5.17
N TYR A 353 16.28 -20.98 -4.83
CA TYR A 353 15.40 -19.93 -4.31
C TYR A 353 15.78 -19.55 -2.87
N THR A 354 15.47 -20.39 -1.90
CA THR A 354 15.69 -20.16 -0.45
C THR A 354 16.49 -21.30 0.17
N GLY A 355 17.71 -21.59 -0.39
CA GLY A 355 18.59 -22.64 0.10
C GLY A 355 18.37 -24.02 -0.52
N GLN A 356 17.21 -24.30 -1.12
CA GLN A 356 16.98 -25.54 -1.85
C GLN A 356 17.44 -25.37 -3.30
N LYS A 357 18.39 -26.21 -3.74
CA LYS A 357 18.87 -26.23 -5.13
C LYS A 357 17.74 -26.66 -6.06
N VAL A 358 17.49 -25.87 -7.11
CA VAL A 358 16.47 -26.11 -8.12
C VAL A 358 17.09 -26.40 -9.48
N LEU A 359 18.20 -25.75 -9.82
CA LEU A 359 18.97 -26.03 -11.04
C LEU A 359 20.40 -26.40 -10.66
N ASN A 360 20.90 -27.47 -11.30
CA ASN A 360 22.23 -28.02 -11.08
C ASN A 360 22.96 -28.13 -12.41
N ASN A 361 24.06 -27.39 -12.54
CA ASN A 361 25.01 -27.49 -13.67
C ASN A 361 24.31 -27.50 -15.04
N ILE A 362 23.46 -26.55 -15.30
CA ILE A 362 22.75 -26.44 -16.56
C ILE A 362 23.69 -25.94 -17.63
N ASN A 363 23.87 -26.78 -18.66
CA ASN A 363 24.64 -26.50 -19.85
C ASN A 363 23.76 -26.74 -21.09
N LEU A 364 23.39 -25.66 -21.81
CA LEU A 364 22.59 -25.73 -23.02
C LEU A 364 22.92 -24.61 -24.00
N SER A 365 22.64 -24.84 -25.26
CA SER A 365 22.76 -23.84 -26.33
C SER A 365 21.58 -23.98 -27.28
N ILE A 366 20.96 -22.83 -27.62
CA ILE A 366 19.84 -22.71 -28.56
C ILE A 366 20.30 -21.72 -29.64
N GLU A 367 20.38 -22.19 -30.88
CA GLU A 367 20.77 -21.37 -32.02
C GLU A 367 19.66 -20.38 -32.39
N CYS A 368 20.05 -19.25 -33.00
CA CYS A 368 19.14 -18.24 -33.49
C CYS A 368 18.12 -18.84 -34.46
N GLY A 369 16.84 -18.48 -34.33
CA GLY A 369 15.74 -18.94 -35.17
C GLY A 369 15.29 -20.38 -34.92
N LYS A 370 15.86 -21.09 -33.98
CA LYS A 370 15.51 -22.49 -33.63
C LYS A 370 14.43 -22.58 -32.56
N LYS A 371 13.60 -23.63 -32.66
CA LYS A 371 12.57 -23.97 -31.68
C LYS A 371 13.15 -24.98 -30.70
N ALA A 372 13.27 -24.60 -29.43
CA ALA A 372 13.74 -25.45 -28.34
C ALA A 372 12.59 -25.77 -27.39
N ALA A 373 12.34 -27.05 -27.13
CA ALA A 373 11.35 -27.48 -26.16
C ALA A 373 12.01 -27.97 -24.86
N PHE A 374 11.47 -27.55 -23.70
CA PHE A 374 11.84 -28.05 -22.39
C PHE A 374 10.75 -28.96 -21.84
N VAL A 375 11.11 -30.21 -21.58
CA VAL A 375 10.20 -31.23 -21.07
C VAL A 375 10.71 -31.87 -19.79
N GLY A 376 9.82 -32.33 -18.95
CA GLY A 376 10.15 -32.96 -17.68
C GLY A 376 8.98 -32.91 -16.70
N LEU A 377 9.08 -33.67 -15.63
CA LEU A 377 8.04 -33.69 -14.58
C LEU A 377 7.83 -32.32 -13.94
N SER A 378 6.67 -32.12 -13.30
CA SER A 378 6.41 -30.91 -12.52
C SER A 378 7.51 -30.74 -11.45
N GLY A 379 8.01 -29.53 -11.27
CA GLY A 379 9.12 -29.25 -10.35
C GLY A 379 10.52 -29.57 -10.87
N SER A 380 10.70 -30.00 -12.13
CA SER A 380 12.03 -30.27 -12.70
C SER A 380 12.90 -29.04 -12.98
N GLY A 381 12.37 -27.80 -12.86
CA GLY A 381 13.11 -26.56 -13.03
C GLY A 381 12.84 -25.78 -14.33
N LYS A 382 11.88 -26.21 -15.17
CA LYS A 382 11.58 -25.58 -16.48
C LYS A 382 11.24 -24.09 -16.37
N SER A 383 10.26 -23.72 -15.55
CA SER A 383 9.86 -22.33 -15.36
C SER A 383 10.96 -21.50 -14.67
N THR A 384 11.83 -22.14 -13.89
CA THR A 384 13.00 -21.49 -13.30
C THR A 384 14.02 -21.05 -14.36
N LEU A 385 14.25 -21.87 -15.41
CA LEU A 385 15.10 -21.47 -16.54
C LEU A 385 14.59 -20.20 -17.23
N ILE A 386 13.27 -20.13 -17.48
CA ILE A 386 12.63 -18.93 -18.05
C ILE A 386 12.82 -17.72 -17.12
N ASN A 387 12.58 -17.88 -15.83
CA ASN A 387 12.72 -16.81 -14.88
C ASN A 387 14.15 -16.26 -14.80
N LEU A 388 15.17 -17.13 -14.95
CA LEU A 388 16.57 -16.72 -15.03
C LEU A 388 16.88 -15.99 -16.34
N LEU A 389 16.37 -16.47 -17.48
CA LEU A 389 16.58 -15.83 -18.79
C LEU A 389 15.96 -14.44 -18.84
N LEU A 390 14.78 -14.24 -18.23
CA LEU A 390 14.12 -12.94 -18.05
C LEU A 390 14.78 -12.07 -16.97
N ARG A 391 15.79 -12.65 -16.29
CA ARG A 391 16.53 -11.99 -15.22
C ARG A 391 15.59 -11.47 -14.11
N PHE A 392 14.61 -12.32 -13.72
CA PHE A 392 13.80 -12.06 -12.52
C PHE A 392 14.57 -12.38 -11.24
N TYR A 393 15.68 -13.14 -11.37
CA TYR A 393 16.57 -13.54 -10.29
C TYR A 393 18.03 -13.39 -10.76
N ASP A 394 18.84 -12.66 -9.99
CA ASP A 394 20.27 -12.40 -10.30
C ASP A 394 21.23 -13.30 -9.49
N ASN A 395 20.72 -14.05 -8.50
CA ASN A 395 21.52 -14.84 -7.54
C ASN A 395 21.82 -16.27 -8.03
N TYR A 396 22.24 -16.43 -9.27
CA TYR A 396 22.71 -17.71 -9.82
C TYR A 396 24.22 -17.69 -10.04
N SER A 397 24.86 -18.89 -10.02
CA SER A 397 26.25 -19.09 -10.45
C SER A 397 26.30 -19.63 -11.88
N GLY A 398 27.45 -19.49 -12.54
CA GLY A 398 27.59 -19.75 -13.98
C GLY A 398 27.23 -18.54 -14.81
N GLU A 399 27.07 -18.72 -16.11
CA GLU A 399 26.83 -17.65 -17.08
C GLU A 399 25.61 -17.97 -17.95
N ILE A 400 24.77 -16.96 -18.17
CA ILE A 400 23.68 -17.00 -19.17
C ILE A 400 23.97 -15.87 -20.16
N SER A 401 24.15 -16.24 -21.44
CA SER A 401 24.45 -15.26 -22.49
C SER A 401 23.47 -15.34 -23.64
N ILE A 402 23.22 -14.16 -24.27
CA ILE A 402 22.48 -14.03 -25.52
C ILE A 402 23.41 -13.33 -26.52
N ASP A 403 23.62 -13.95 -27.69
CA ASP A 403 24.55 -13.48 -28.74
C ASP A 403 25.96 -13.19 -28.15
N GLN A 404 26.48 -14.10 -27.34
CA GLN A 404 27.78 -14.02 -26.65
C GLN A 404 27.90 -12.87 -25.62
N LYS A 405 26.78 -12.20 -25.26
CA LYS A 405 26.76 -11.17 -24.21
C LYS A 405 26.11 -11.76 -22.97
N ASP A 406 26.79 -11.67 -21.83
CA ASP A 406 26.18 -12.06 -20.53
C ASP A 406 24.94 -11.18 -20.29
N ILE A 407 23.80 -11.81 -19.95
CA ILE A 407 22.56 -11.09 -19.65
C ILE A 407 22.69 -10.14 -18.46
N LYS A 408 23.68 -10.36 -17.57
CA LYS A 408 23.99 -9.45 -16.46
C LYS A 408 24.63 -8.15 -16.92
N SER A 409 25.27 -8.16 -18.10
CA SER A 409 25.88 -6.97 -18.72
C SER A 409 24.89 -6.13 -19.52
N LEU A 410 23.72 -6.67 -19.84
CA LEU A 410 22.64 -5.97 -20.54
C LEU A 410 21.80 -5.15 -19.58
N SER A 411 21.27 -4.02 -20.03
CA SER A 411 20.21 -3.35 -19.28
C SER A 411 18.96 -4.25 -19.23
N LEU A 412 18.21 -4.21 -18.12
CA LEU A 412 16.97 -5.00 -18.03
C LEU A 412 15.95 -4.59 -19.11
N PHE A 413 15.96 -3.33 -19.51
CA PHE A 413 15.13 -2.84 -20.59
C PHE A 413 15.52 -3.49 -21.93
N ASP A 414 16.80 -3.42 -22.33
CA ASP A 414 17.26 -4.02 -23.58
C ASP A 414 17.05 -5.54 -23.60
N LEU A 415 17.29 -6.23 -22.48
CA LEU A 415 17.03 -7.67 -22.37
C LEU A 415 15.55 -8.01 -22.57
N ARG A 416 14.67 -7.38 -21.79
CA ARG A 416 13.23 -7.69 -21.81
C ARG A 416 12.51 -7.18 -23.05
N GLU A 417 13.01 -6.13 -23.70
CA GLU A 417 12.48 -5.66 -24.98
C GLU A 417 12.69 -6.69 -26.09
N ASN A 418 13.78 -7.45 -26.04
CA ASN A 418 14.09 -8.51 -27.01
C ASN A 418 13.44 -9.86 -26.69
N ILE A 419 12.59 -9.98 -25.65
CA ILE A 419 11.93 -11.22 -25.26
C ILE A 419 10.42 -11.01 -25.18
N SER A 420 9.63 -11.80 -25.89
CA SER A 420 8.18 -11.93 -25.71
C SER A 420 7.87 -13.14 -24.83
N LEU A 421 6.96 -12.99 -23.87
CA LEU A 421 6.54 -14.06 -22.95
C LEU A 421 5.03 -14.30 -23.07
N ILE A 422 4.65 -15.56 -23.30
CA ILE A 422 3.28 -16.05 -23.16
C ILE A 422 3.27 -16.98 -21.94
N THR A 423 2.54 -16.63 -20.90
CA THR A 423 2.44 -17.40 -19.65
C THR A 423 1.27 -18.39 -19.70
N GLN A 424 1.35 -19.44 -18.89
CA GLN A 424 0.30 -20.44 -18.73
C GLN A 424 -1.03 -19.80 -18.32
N GLU A 425 -1.02 -18.94 -17.31
CA GLU A 425 -2.17 -18.13 -16.93
C GLU A 425 -2.04 -16.74 -17.54
N THR A 426 -2.90 -16.44 -18.51
CA THR A 426 -2.93 -15.12 -19.14
C THR A 426 -3.63 -14.11 -18.25
N LEU A 427 -2.87 -13.17 -17.71
CA LEU A 427 -3.42 -12.01 -17.01
C LEU A 427 -3.83 -10.92 -18.01
N LEU A 428 -5.09 -10.48 -17.92
CA LEU A 428 -5.58 -9.30 -18.65
C LEU A 428 -5.89 -8.18 -17.66
N PHE A 429 -5.56 -6.96 -18.05
CA PHE A 429 -5.94 -5.77 -17.30
C PHE A 429 -7.42 -5.45 -17.55
N ASN A 430 -8.10 -4.87 -16.57
CA ASN A 430 -9.50 -4.46 -16.69
C ASN A 430 -9.67 -3.23 -17.60
N GLU A 431 -9.29 -3.40 -18.84
CA GLU A 431 -9.31 -2.42 -19.92
C GLU A 431 -9.97 -3.03 -21.15
N SER A 432 -9.98 -2.32 -22.29
CA SER A 432 -10.50 -2.85 -23.54
C SER A 432 -9.62 -3.99 -24.09
N ILE A 433 -10.15 -4.81 -24.98
CA ILE A 433 -9.38 -5.83 -25.72
C ILE A 433 -8.24 -5.12 -26.49
N LEU A 434 -8.55 -4.01 -27.14
CA LEU A 434 -7.58 -3.18 -27.90
C LEU A 434 -6.43 -2.72 -27.03
N ASP A 435 -6.70 -2.16 -25.83
CA ASP A 435 -5.66 -1.69 -24.92
C ASP A 435 -4.85 -2.85 -24.33
N ASN A 436 -5.49 -3.98 -24.08
CA ASN A 436 -4.79 -5.19 -23.69
C ASN A 436 -3.81 -5.70 -24.75
N ILE A 437 -4.12 -5.58 -26.04
CA ILE A 437 -3.18 -5.89 -27.12
C ILE A 437 -2.09 -4.82 -27.21
N ARG A 438 -2.46 -3.53 -27.14
CA ARG A 438 -1.53 -2.38 -27.17
C ARG A 438 -0.46 -2.45 -26.09
N TYR A 439 -0.74 -3.13 -24.97
CA TYR A 439 0.23 -3.34 -23.90
C TYR A 439 1.54 -4.00 -24.37
N GLY A 440 1.53 -4.75 -25.45
CA GLY A 440 2.74 -5.31 -26.08
C GLY A 440 3.63 -4.25 -26.75
N ASN A 441 3.04 -3.17 -27.27
CA ASN A 441 3.75 -2.03 -27.85
C ASN A 441 2.87 -0.77 -27.78
N MET A 442 3.13 0.09 -26.80
CA MET A 442 2.32 1.29 -26.52
C MET A 442 2.34 2.33 -27.64
N SER A 443 3.36 2.32 -28.51
CA SER A 443 3.48 3.26 -29.62
C SER A 443 2.79 2.80 -30.92
N CYS A 444 2.14 1.65 -30.88
CA CYS A 444 1.53 1.05 -32.08
C CYS A 444 0.21 1.73 -32.45
N SER A 445 -0.03 1.91 -33.77
CA SER A 445 -1.28 2.48 -34.28
C SER A 445 -2.44 1.49 -34.18
N ASP A 446 -3.66 2.01 -34.04
CA ASP A 446 -4.88 1.19 -33.96
C ASP A 446 -5.04 0.28 -35.19
N LYS A 447 -4.72 0.78 -36.36
CA LYS A 447 -4.73 -0.01 -37.61
C LYS A 447 -3.83 -1.25 -37.51
N LYS A 448 -2.63 -1.11 -36.93
CA LYS A 448 -1.73 -2.26 -36.72
C LYS A 448 -2.26 -3.24 -35.67
N ILE A 449 -2.94 -2.74 -34.67
CA ILE A 449 -3.59 -3.59 -33.66
C ILE A 449 -4.73 -4.39 -34.28
N GLU A 450 -5.53 -3.79 -35.16
CA GLU A 450 -6.59 -4.46 -35.93
C GLU A 450 -6.03 -5.57 -36.84
N GLU A 451 -4.93 -5.32 -37.56
CA GLU A 451 -4.23 -6.34 -38.35
C GLU A 451 -3.77 -7.52 -37.50
N ILE A 452 -3.17 -7.24 -36.34
CA ILE A 452 -2.71 -8.28 -35.42
C ILE A 452 -3.89 -9.03 -34.77
N ALA A 453 -5.01 -8.36 -34.48
CA ALA A 453 -6.21 -8.98 -33.98
C ALA A 453 -6.82 -9.97 -34.98
N GLU A 454 -6.73 -9.68 -36.28
CA GLU A 454 -7.10 -10.63 -37.37
C GLU A 454 -6.18 -11.87 -37.37
N ILE A 455 -4.87 -11.66 -37.39
CA ILE A 455 -3.86 -12.74 -37.45
C ILE A 455 -3.99 -13.65 -36.20
N SER A 456 -4.21 -13.09 -35.03
CA SER A 456 -4.35 -13.83 -33.77
C SER A 456 -5.73 -14.45 -33.56
N GLY A 457 -6.68 -14.21 -34.46
CA GLY A 457 -8.06 -14.66 -34.34
C GLY A 457 -8.85 -13.95 -33.23
N VAL A 458 -8.37 -12.82 -32.72
CA VAL A 458 -9.09 -11.99 -31.75
C VAL A 458 -10.32 -11.35 -32.36
N SER A 459 -10.21 -10.84 -33.60
CA SER A 459 -11.31 -10.20 -34.32
C SER A 459 -12.53 -11.11 -34.45
N LYS A 460 -12.34 -12.44 -34.58
CA LYS A 460 -13.45 -13.40 -34.73
C LYS A 460 -14.43 -13.31 -33.56
N PHE A 461 -13.95 -13.39 -32.34
CA PHE A 461 -14.83 -13.32 -31.16
C PHE A 461 -15.13 -11.86 -30.74
N ALA A 462 -14.21 -10.94 -30.98
CA ALA A 462 -14.43 -9.55 -30.60
C ALA A 462 -15.59 -8.93 -31.39
N ASN A 463 -15.74 -9.27 -32.69
CA ASN A 463 -16.83 -8.77 -33.52
C ASN A 463 -18.23 -9.21 -33.06
N GLU A 464 -18.34 -10.31 -32.29
CA GLU A 464 -19.57 -10.78 -31.68
C GLU A 464 -19.94 -9.98 -30.42
N LEU A 465 -19.00 -9.22 -29.85
CA LEU A 465 -19.20 -8.42 -28.64
C LEU A 465 -19.74 -7.03 -28.99
N PRO A 466 -20.62 -6.43 -28.15
CA PRO A 466 -21.24 -5.14 -28.43
C PRO A 466 -20.27 -3.99 -28.69
N GLY A 467 -19.10 -4.00 -28.01
CA GLY A 467 -18.05 -2.99 -28.15
C GLY A 467 -16.89 -3.40 -29.06
N LYS A 468 -17.00 -4.57 -29.73
CA LYS A 468 -15.90 -5.14 -30.54
C LYS A 468 -14.57 -5.10 -29.78
N LEU A 469 -13.49 -4.62 -30.38
CA LEU A 469 -12.17 -4.46 -29.74
C LEU A 469 -12.17 -3.47 -28.56
N ASN A 470 -13.15 -2.57 -28.47
CA ASN A 470 -13.31 -1.66 -27.33
C ASN A 470 -14.06 -2.27 -26.14
N THR A 471 -14.43 -3.56 -26.20
CA THR A 471 -15.10 -4.26 -25.09
C THR A 471 -14.15 -4.39 -23.89
N ILE A 472 -14.61 -3.95 -22.70
CA ILE A 472 -13.89 -4.09 -21.44
C ILE A 472 -13.96 -5.54 -20.95
N VAL A 473 -12.81 -6.16 -20.75
CA VAL A 473 -12.66 -7.60 -20.43
C VAL A 473 -13.02 -7.98 -19.01
N GLY A 474 -13.15 -7.02 -18.09
CA GLY A 474 -13.37 -7.25 -16.66
C GLY A 474 -12.10 -7.60 -15.91
N GLU A 475 -12.20 -7.74 -14.58
CA GLU A 475 -11.06 -8.07 -13.72
C GLU A 475 -10.45 -9.42 -14.13
N SER A 476 -9.14 -9.42 -14.40
CA SER A 476 -8.38 -10.60 -14.90
C SER A 476 -8.99 -11.27 -16.15
N GLY A 477 -9.80 -10.54 -16.91
CA GLY A 477 -10.44 -11.07 -18.13
C GLY A 477 -11.59 -12.05 -17.86
N ILE A 478 -12.29 -11.93 -16.73
CA ILE A 478 -13.36 -12.86 -16.30
C ILE A 478 -14.51 -13.00 -17.32
N LYS A 479 -14.71 -11.99 -18.17
CA LYS A 479 -15.77 -12.00 -19.19
C LYS A 479 -15.40 -12.83 -20.43
N LEU A 480 -14.16 -13.31 -20.52
CA LEU A 480 -13.62 -14.02 -21.67
C LEU A 480 -13.35 -15.48 -21.34
N SER A 481 -13.51 -16.36 -22.34
CA SER A 481 -13.07 -17.76 -22.21
C SER A 481 -11.54 -17.89 -22.11
N GLY A 482 -11.05 -19.04 -21.68
CA GLY A 482 -9.59 -19.32 -21.62
C GLY A 482 -8.92 -19.12 -22.98
N GLY A 483 -9.50 -19.64 -24.06
CA GLY A 483 -9.00 -19.49 -25.42
C GLY A 483 -9.02 -18.04 -25.94
N GLN A 484 -10.05 -17.25 -25.58
CA GLN A 484 -10.10 -15.84 -25.94
C GLN A 484 -9.01 -15.02 -25.24
N ARG A 485 -8.76 -15.27 -23.93
CA ARG A 485 -7.66 -14.65 -23.20
C ARG A 485 -6.30 -14.99 -23.82
N GLN A 486 -6.13 -16.23 -24.22
CA GLN A 486 -4.89 -16.69 -24.83
C GLN A 486 -4.62 -16.06 -26.20
N ARG A 487 -5.66 -15.91 -27.06
CA ARG A 487 -5.52 -15.18 -28.33
C ARG A 487 -5.08 -13.73 -28.10
N ILE A 488 -5.55 -13.07 -27.06
CA ILE A 488 -5.07 -11.72 -26.69
C ILE A 488 -3.61 -11.75 -26.25
N ALA A 489 -3.16 -12.78 -25.52
CA ALA A 489 -1.74 -12.93 -25.14
C ALA A 489 -0.84 -13.15 -26.37
N ILE A 490 -1.30 -13.94 -27.34
CA ILE A 490 -0.61 -14.13 -28.62
C ILE A 490 -0.56 -12.80 -29.39
N ALA A 491 -1.66 -12.05 -29.45
CA ALA A 491 -1.70 -10.73 -30.07
C ALA A 491 -0.70 -9.75 -29.43
N ARG A 492 -0.58 -9.76 -28.07
CA ARG A 492 0.45 -8.99 -27.35
C ARG A 492 1.88 -9.37 -27.78
N ALA A 493 2.14 -10.66 -27.94
CA ALA A 493 3.46 -11.14 -28.36
C ALA A 493 3.75 -10.80 -29.83
N LEU A 494 2.75 -10.89 -30.72
CA LEU A 494 2.85 -10.51 -32.12
C LEU A 494 3.18 -9.02 -32.28
N ILE A 495 2.45 -8.15 -31.58
CA ILE A 495 2.65 -6.70 -31.69
C ILE A 495 3.99 -6.24 -31.09
N LYS A 496 4.49 -6.91 -30.08
CA LYS A 496 5.82 -6.69 -29.51
C LYS A 496 6.93 -7.08 -30.48
N ASN A 497 6.72 -8.13 -31.26
CA ASN A 497 7.61 -8.61 -32.30
C ASN A 497 9.08 -8.79 -31.88
N ALA A 498 9.31 -9.33 -30.69
CA ALA A 498 10.63 -9.60 -30.14
C ALA A 498 11.31 -10.80 -30.88
N PRO A 499 12.65 -10.82 -31.00
CA PRO A 499 13.39 -11.91 -31.67
C PRO A 499 13.40 -13.21 -30.88
N ILE A 500 13.17 -13.15 -29.57
CA ILE A 500 13.09 -14.32 -28.68
C ILE A 500 11.65 -14.46 -28.18
N LEU A 501 11.07 -15.63 -28.34
CA LEU A 501 9.74 -15.97 -27.86
C LEU A 501 9.83 -17.06 -26.79
N ILE A 502 9.17 -16.85 -25.68
CA ILE A 502 9.02 -17.81 -24.60
C ILE A 502 7.54 -18.15 -24.45
N MET A 503 7.21 -19.43 -24.51
CA MET A 503 5.86 -19.95 -24.34
C MET A 503 5.83 -20.97 -23.21
N ASP A 504 5.07 -20.67 -22.16
CA ASP A 504 4.86 -21.57 -21.02
C ASP A 504 3.43 -22.13 -21.09
N GLU A 505 3.30 -23.42 -21.48
CA GLU A 505 2.04 -24.18 -21.60
C GLU A 505 0.92 -23.45 -22.38
N ALA A 506 1.26 -22.85 -23.50
CA ALA A 506 0.34 -21.97 -24.23
C ALA A 506 -0.96 -22.64 -24.77
N THR A 507 -1.16 -23.97 -24.67
CA THR A 507 -2.33 -24.66 -25.24
C THR A 507 -3.00 -25.66 -24.29
N SER A 508 -2.60 -25.74 -23.02
CA SER A 508 -3.02 -26.83 -22.11
C SER A 508 -4.50 -26.87 -21.71
N SER A 509 -5.27 -25.79 -21.92
CA SER A 509 -6.66 -25.67 -21.46
C SER A 509 -7.69 -25.45 -22.58
N LEU A 510 -7.40 -25.90 -23.82
CA LEU A 510 -8.19 -25.55 -25.01
C LEU A 510 -8.88 -26.77 -25.63
N ASP A 511 -10.08 -26.56 -26.20
CA ASP A 511 -10.78 -27.52 -27.03
C ASP A 511 -10.07 -27.72 -28.38
N ASN A 512 -10.12 -28.93 -28.94
CA ASN A 512 -9.40 -29.33 -30.15
C ASN A 512 -9.67 -28.43 -31.39
N LEU A 513 -10.86 -27.84 -31.52
CA LEU A 513 -11.18 -26.92 -32.63
C LEU A 513 -10.50 -25.56 -32.45
N ILE A 514 -10.51 -25.05 -31.23
CA ILE A 514 -9.87 -23.77 -30.86
C ILE A 514 -8.34 -23.91 -30.91
N GLU A 515 -7.81 -25.10 -30.59
CA GLU A 515 -6.38 -25.42 -30.64
C GLU A 515 -5.80 -25.25 -32.04
N LYS A 516 -6.48 -25.73 -33.09
CA LYS A 516 -6.00 -25.58 -34.48
C LYS A 516 -5.90 -24.12 -34.91
N GLU A 517 -6.87 -23.27 -34.55
CA GLU A 517 -6.83 -21.85 -34.88
C GLU A 517 -5.71 -21.10 -34.13
N ILE A 518 -5.53 -21.46 -32.86
CA ILE A 518 -4.44 -20.89 -32.05
C ILE A 518 -3.08 -21.37 -32.55
N GLN A 519 -2.98 -22.62 -33.03
CA GLN A 519 -1.73 -23.15 -33.59
C GLN A 519 -1.28 -22.36 -34.81
N LEU A 520 -2.19 -21.98 -35.73
CA LEU A 520 -1.88 -21.13 -36.88
C LEU A 520 -1.33 -19.78 -36.43
N ALA A 521 -1.93 -19.15 -35.42
CA ALA A 521 -1.44 -17.88 -34.88
C ALA A 521 -0.07 -18.03 -34.18
N LEU A 522 0.15 -19.16 -33.51
CA LEU A 522 1.45 -19.50 -32.90
C LEU A 522 2.53 -19.77 -33.96
N ASP A 523 2.20 -20.47 -35.03
CA ASP A 523 3.14 -20.76 -36.12
C ASP A 523 3.59 -19.45 -36.78
N GLU A 524 2.68 -18.51 -37.02
CA GLU A 524 3.04 -17.18 -37.53
C GLU A 524 3.89 -16.39 -36.53
N LEU A 525 3.55 -16.47 -35.23
CA LEU A 525 4.32 -15.81 -34.17
C LEU A 525 5.75 -16.37 -34.04
N MET A 526 5.94 -17.68 -34.21
CA MET A 526 7.24 -18.35 -34.11
C MET A 526 8.16 -18.17 -35.33
N LYS A 527 7.63 -17.68 -36.43
CA LYS A 527 8.38 -17.53 -37.67
C LYS A 527 9.58 -16.61 -37.48
N ASP A 528 10.74 -17.06 -37.91
CA ASP A 528 12.04 -16.35 -37.87
C ASP A 528 12.47 -15.93 -36.43
N LYS A 529 11.94 -16.58 -35.39
CA LYS A 529 12.26 -16.28 -33.98
C LYS A 529 12.90 -17.48 -33.26
N THR A 530 13.81 -17.17 -32.35
CA THR A 530 14.28 -18.17 -31.40
C THR A 530 13.17 -18.43 -30.39
N THR A 531 12.63 -19.65 -30.39
CA THR A 531 11.47 -19.98 -29.58
C THR A 531 11.82 -20.99 -28.48
N ILE A 532 11.47 -20.67 -27.24
CA ILE A 532 11.55 -21.57 -26.09
C ILE A 532 10.13 -21.99 -25.74
N ILE A 533 9.88 -23.30 -25.71
CA ILE A 533 8.58 -23.87 -25.42
C ILE A 533 8.68 -24.72 -24.16
N ILE A 534 7.94 -24.39 -23.11
CA ILE A 534 7.64 -25.34 -22.04
C ILE A 534 6.30 -25.97 -22.39
N ALA A 535 6.31 -27.23 -22.76
CA ALA A 535 5.10 -27.91 -23.17
C ALA A 535 4.86 -29.16 -22.31
N HIS A 536 3.59 -29.37 -22.04
CA HIS A 536 3.07 -30.62 -21.48
C HIS A 536 2.34 -31.46 -22.53
N ARG A 537 2.16 -30.95 -23.76
CA ARG A 537 1.54 -31.69 -24.89
C ARG A 537 2.58 -32.07 -25.93
N LEU A 538 2.55 -33.33 -26.32
CA LEU A 538 3.50 -33.91 -27.26
C LEU A 538 3.40 -33.27 -28.65
N SER A 539 2.20 -32.92 -29.10
CA SER A 539 1.96 -32.26 -30.39
C SER A 539 2.77 -30.97 -30.57
N THR A 540 2.97 -30.22 -29.48
CA THR A 540 3.76 -28.99 -29.51
C THR A 540 5.26 -29.24 -29.48
N ILE A 541 5.69 -30.40 -28.94
CA ILE A 541 7.09 -30.77 -28.74
C ILE A 541 7.67 -31.44 -29.97
N GLN A 542 6.88 -32.26 -30.69
CA GLN A 542 7.32 -33.08 -31.84
C GLN A 542 7.95 -32.23 -32.95
N ASN A 543 7.49 -31.00 -33.13
CA ASN A 543 7.96 -30.07 -34.17
C ASN A 543 9.11 -29.15 -33.70
N ALA A 544 9.70 -29.41 -32.50
CA ALA A 544 10.84 -28.64 -32.03
C ALA A 544 12.14 -29.11 -32.68
N ASP A 545 13.02 -28.15 -33.05
CA ASP A 545 14.35 -28.45 -33.62
C ASP A 545 15.25 -29.20 -32.61
N VAL A 546 15.10 -28.86 -31.32
CA VAL A 546 15.81 -29.49 -30.21
C VAL A 546 14.90 -29.58 -28.98
N ILE A 547 14.93 -30.73 -28.32
CA ILE A 547 14.21 -30.99 -27.09
C ILE A 547 15.23 -31.26 -25.98
N PHE A 548 15.06 -30.57 -24.85
CA PHE A 548 15.84 -30.78 -23.63
C PHE A 548 14.95 -31.47 -22.57
N THR A 549 15.39 -32.63 -22.10
CA THR A 549 14.72 -33.34 -21.00
C THR A 549 15.35 -32.94 -19.68
N LEU A 550 14.51 -32.47 -18.76
CA LEU A 550 14.93 -32.05 -17.42
C LEU A 550 14.47 -33.04 -16.36
N GLU A 551 15.42 -33.49 -15.54
CA GLU A 551 15.15 -34.26 -14.35
C GLU A 551 15.89 -33.71 -13.13
N LYS A 552 15.14 -33.45 -12.03
CA LYS A 552 15.71 -32.98 -10.75
C LYS A 552 16.67 -31.79 -10.89
N GLY A 553 16.34 -30.84 -11.77
CA GLY A 553 17.13 -29.62 -11.96
C GLY A 553 18.37 -29.79 -12.86
N SER A 554 18.54 -30.88 -13.55
CA SER A 554 19.65 -31.13 -14.50
C SER A 554 19.09 -31.50 -15.88
N ILE A 555 19.87 -31.31 -16.93
CA ILE A 555 19.54 -31.79 -18.26
C ILE A 555 19.94 -33.28 -18.33
N GLU A 556 18.94 -34.15 -18.47
CA GLU A 556 19.16 -35.58 -18.61
C GLU A 556 19.59 -35.93 -20.03
N SER A 557 18.91 -35.36 -21.04
CA SER A 557 19.21 -35.65 -22.45
C SER A 557 18.79 -34.49 -23.36
N LYS A 558 19.36 -34.44 -24.56
CA LYS A 558 18.96 -33.47 -25.61
C LYS A 558 18.93 -34.17 -26.97
N GLY A 559 18.01 -33.77 -27.83
CA GLY A 559 17.94 -34.30 -29.20
C GLY A 559 16.61 -34.00 -29.88
N THR A 560 16.38 -34.65 -31.02
CA THR A 560 15.07 -34.63 -31.70
C THR A 560 14.09 -35.59 -31.04
N HIS A 561 12.81 -35.46 -31.37
CA HIS A 561 11.75 -36.34 -30.88
C HIS A 561 12.11 -37.84 -31.06
N GLU A 562 12.52 -38.26 -32.28
CA GLU A 562 12.86 -39.61 -32.60
C GLU A 562 14.09 -40.15 -31.81
N PHE A 563 15.09 -39.27 -31.61
CA PHE A 563 16.28 -39.62 -30.83
C PHE A 563 15.94 -39.87 -29.36
N LEU A 564 15.13 -38.96 -28.76
CA LEU A 564 14.78 -39.04 -27.34
C LEU A 564 13.83 -40.20 -27.05
N LEU A 565 12.97 -40.56 -27.98
CA LEU A 565 12.15 -41.79 -27.87
C LEU A 565 12.97 -43.05 -27.75
N LYS A 566 14.15 -43.09 -28.33
CA LYS A 566 15.05 -44.25 -28.24
C LYS A 566 15.97 -44.20 -27.01
N ASN A 567 16.42 -43.00 -26.61
CA ASN A 567 17.56 -42.82 -25.72
C ASN A 567 17.24 -42.18 -24.36
N SER A 568 16.08 -41.52 -24.16
CA SER A 568 15.73 -40.88 -22.89
C SER A 568 14.63 -41.66 -22.15
N ALA A 569 14.94 -42.09 -20.93
CA ALA A 569 13.95 -42.74 -20.07
C ALA A 569 12.86 -41.77 -19.60
N VAL A 570 13.24 -40.52 -19.32
CA VAL A 570 12.31 -39.47 -18.88
C VAL A 570 11.34 -39.15 -20.02
N TYR A 571 11.82 -38.99 -21.25
CA TYR A 571 10.98 -38.64 -22.39
C TYR A 571 10.00 -39.77 -22.73
N LYS A 572 10.46 -41.04 -22.73
CA LYS A 572 9.58 -42.20 -22.91
C LYS A 572 8.45 -42.26 -21.88
N LYS A 573 8.79 -42.03 -20.62
CA LYS A 573 7.78 -42.01 -19.54
C LYS A 573 6.74 -40.93 -19.71
N LEU A 574 7.14 -39.73 -20.13
CA LEU A 574 6.23 -38.62 -20.39
C LEU A 574 5.28 -38.92 -21.57
N GLN A 575 5.81 -39.55 -22.64
CA GLN A 575 4.97 -39.95 -23.75
C GLN A 575 3.95 -41.00 -23.36
N LEU A 576 4.34 -42.04 -22.65
CA LEU A 576 3.42 -43.11 -22.17
C LEU A 576 2.32 -42.55 -21.27
N GLN A 577 2.61 -41.53 -20.46
CA GLN A 577 1.60 -40.86 -19.64
C GLN A 577 0.61 -40.02 -20.49
N GLU A 578 1.08 -39.42 -21.57
CA GLU A 578 0.22 -38.62 -22.46
C GLU A 578 -0.68 -39.53 -23.33
N ASP A 579 -0.12 -40.59 -23.85
CA ASP A 579 -0.88 -41.62 -24.62
C ASP A 579 -1.96 -42.27 -23.74
N ALA A 580 -1.68 -42.52 -22.46
CA ALA A 580 -2.67 -43.03 -21.50
C ALA A 580 -3.78 -42.03 -21.14
N ASN A 581 -3.52 -40.73 -21.20
CA ASN A 581 -4.51 -39.67 -20.97
C ASN A 581 -5.31 -39.33 -22.23
N ALA A 582 -4.88 -39.77 -23.41
CA ALA A 582 -5.57 -39.53 -24.69
C ALA A 582 -6.63 -40.61 -25.02
N HIS A 583 -6.62 -41.71 -24.30
CA HIS A 583 -7.62 -42.77 -24.31
C HIS A 583 -8.53 -42.69 -23.09
#